data_4c7d7b08856c67b48653ea8589e6c0c7
#
_entry.id   4c7d7b08856c67b48653ea8589e6c0c7
#
_cell.length_a   1.000
_cell.length_b   1.000
_cell.length_c   1.000
_cell.angle_alpha   90.00
_cell.angle_beta   90.00
_cell.angle_gamma   90.00
#
_symmetry.space_group_name_H-M   'P 1'
#
loop_
_entity.id
_entity.type
_entity.pdbx_description
1 polymer ?
#
loop_
_entity_poly.entity_id
_entity_poly.type
_entity_poly.pdbx_seq_one_letter_code
_entity_poly.pdbx_strand_id
1 'polypeptide(L)'
;AGISFVVNPTRQNAITRGTLAEEEFTGDMDDAAWHLESIQEKGLPVNEINAYNHMAIYLRWCIEHDLMSAEFMERYWEQVQPFMADLSRADLRGFIRDQLKGQLFGALFNKEGAAFAGYYYGEADSPYFPSDIDNYALEYFGSEQYYSDKFQDEAYLFIPFDENYYQAMAKVMEKRFANWQGQSFDEATLEPSDLAEAMMEYLDCECTYFPSMTDDDPIMSAYNYAKRESVKEGFVPVLIKADDEILWECLIMNSNPDSDGEDDFAFDPDKVAEYRKKMLSAPVENSKAVLEEMIGQRKEEAEDDDMDWDEEILGEMEGGYDNRRFSSYWNSDNNMTYPLILAKIPVKNPWEIFAYLPFGGWNECPNTPELMAVAKYWFEQHGAVPAAMSHDELEFLLPAPVPEEKAMDAAVELYGFCPDVIDQGPEDATVGALADVLRQSTVWYFWWD
;
A
#
# COMPACT_ATOMS: atom_id res chain seq x y z
N ALA A 1 16.05 -6.65 -16.59
CA ALA A 1 15.11 -6.35 -15.51
C ALA A 1 15.89 -6.51 -14.21
N GLY A 2 16.10 -5.43 -13.50
CA GLY A 2 16.88 -5.45 -12.27
C GLY A 2 15.97 -5.69 -11.09
N ILE A 3 16.25 -6.68 -10.28
CA ILE A 3 15.69 -6.84 -8.94
C ILE A 3 16.29 -5.71 -8.13
N SER A 4 15.49 -4.74 -7.74
CA SER A 4 15.94 -3.67 -6.85
C SER A 4 15.65 -4.09 -5.41
N PHE A 5 16.69 -4.51 -4.72
CA PHE A 5 16.62 -4.68 -3.27
C PHE A 5 16.68 -3.30 -2.64
N VAL A 6 15.56 -2.77 -2.25
CA VAL A 6 15.57 -1.51 -1.54
C VAL A 6 14.96 -1.66 -0.17
N VAL A 7 15.71 -2.31 0.66
CA VAL A 7 15.79 -1.86 2.05
C VAL A 7 16.90 -0.81 2.04
N ASN A 8 16.53 0.45 2.06
CA ASN A 8 17.53 1.50 2.13
C ASN A 8 18.32 1.32 3.44
N PRO A 9 19.64 1.06 3.37
CA PRO A 9 20.47 0.92 4.58
C PRO A 9 20.35 2.12 5.52
N THR A 10 20.11 3.30 4.98
CA THR A 10 19.90 4.53 5.74
C THR A 10 18.59 4.48 6.54
N ARG A 11 17.54 3.84 6.03
CA ARG A 11 16.29 3.63 6.76
C ARG A 11 16.42 2.56 7.84
N GLN A 12 17.09 1.45 7.54
CA GLN A 12 17.37 0.44 8.56
C GLN A 12 18.14 1.05 9.72
N ASN A 13 19.14 1.86 9.43
CA ASN A 13 19.94 2.53 10.44
C ASN A 13 19.15 3.59 11.21
N ALA A 14 18.21 4.32 10.58
CA ALA A 14 17.34 5.29 11.27
C ALA A 14 16.39 4.60 12.28
N ILE A 15 16.11 3.34 12.08
CA ILE A 15 15.11 2.60 12.85
C ILE A 15 15.74 1.78 13.97
N THR A 16 16.99 1.33 13.83
CA THR A 16 17.73 0.71 14.92
C THR A 16 18.23 1.78 15.89
N ARG A 17 17.46 2.01 16.95
CA ARG A 17 17.87 2.87 18.07
C ARG A 17 19.27 2.46 18.55
N GLY A 18 20.25 3.31 18.35
CA GLY A 18 21.58 3.15 18.92
C GLY A 18 22.73 3.15 17.91
N THR A 19 22.50 2.83 16.65
CA THR A 19 23.56 2.81 15.63
C THR A 19 23.63 4.09 14.80
N LEU A 20 22.55 4.85 14.68
CA LEU A 20 22.59 6.19 14.05
C LEU A 20 22.98 7.32 14.98
N ALA A 21 23.29 7.00 16.23
CA ALA A 21 23.76 8.01 17.17
C ALA A 21 25.05 8.70 16.73
N GLU A 22 25.74 8.19 15.71
CA GLU A 22 27.06 8.65 15.31
C GLU A 22 27.17 9.17 13.87
N GLU A 23 26.18 8.90 13.00
CA GLU A 23 26.15 9.50 11.65
C GLU A 23 25.01 10.52 11.57
N GLU A 24 25.37 11.79 11.61
CA GLU A 24 24.43 12.89 11.36
C GLU A 24 23.91 12.78 9.92
N PHE A 25 22.57 12.70 9.75
CA PHE A 25 21.96 12.90 8.45
C PHE A 25 22.23 14.36 8.02
N THR A 26 23.22 14.54 7.17
CA THR A 26 23.67 15.86 6.67
C THR A 26 23.18 16.14 5.25
N GLY A 27 22.43 15.21 4.66
CA GLY A 27 21.96 15.29 3.29
C GLY A 27 20.92 16.34 3.03
N ASP A 28 20.79 16.73 1.77
CA ASP A 28 19.70 17.58 1.28
C ASP A 28 18.40 16.79 1.36
N MET A 29 17.37 17.41 1.93
CA MET A 29 16.03 16.81 2.03
C MET A 29 15.16 17.24 0.87
N ASP A 30 15.14 18.54 0.58
CA ASP A 30 14.29 19.13 -0.45
C ASP A 30 14.88 20.45 -0.93
N ASP A 31 14.63 20.77 -2.20
CA ASP A 31 15.01 22.02 -2.82
C ASP A 31 13.82 22.56 -3.64
N ALA A 32 13.36 23.74 -3.28
CA ALA A 32 12.27 24.41 -3.98
C ALA A 32 12.57 24.63 -5.49
N ALA A 33 13.85 24.64 -5.88
CA ALA A 33 14.23 24.77 -7.28
C ALA A 33 13.62 23.66 -8.15
N TRP A 34 13.53 22.45 -7.63
CA TRP A 34 12.93 21.31 -8.36
C TRP A 34 11.43 21.52 -8.63
N HIS A 35 10.73 22.07 -7.66
CA HIS A 35 9.29 22.34 -7.76
C HIS A 35 9.00 23.56 -8.63
N LEU A 36 9.86 24.59 -8.55
CA LEU A 36 9.81 25.79 -9.43
C LEU A 36 10.05 25.40 -10.90
N GLU A 37 10.99 24.51 -11.15
CA GLU A 37 11.26 23.96 -12.50
C GLU A 37 10.02 23.26 -13.04
N SER A 38 9.36 22.41 -12.26
CA SER A 38 8.10 21.78 -12.67
C SER A 38 7.01 22.78 -13.01
N ILE A 39 6.84 23.83 -12.21
CA ILE A 39 5.86 24.91 -12.48
C ILE A 39 6.17 25.59 -13.81
N GLN A 40 7.44 25.91 -14.08
CA GLN A 40 7.86 26.62 -15.26
C GLN A 40 7.80 25.76 -16.51
N GLU A 41 8.36 24.56 -16.48
CA GLU A 41 8.38 23.64 -17.63
C GLU A 41 6.98 23.18 -18.06
N LYS A 42 6.12 22.92 -17.09
CA LYS A 42 4.75 22.48 -17.35
C LYS A 42 3.75 23.64 -17.52
N GLY A 43 4.21 24.87 -17.32
CA GLY A 43 3.35 26.05 -17.45
C GLY A 43 2.15 26.00 -16.48
N LEU A 44 2.35 25.53 -15.25
CA LEU A 44 1.26 25.34 -14.30
C LEU A 44 0.66 26.68 -13.85
N PRO A 45 -0.68 26.81 -13.82
CA PRO A 45 -1.37 28.04 -13.43
C PRO A 45 -1.41 28.21 -11.91
N VAL A 46 -0.26 28.18 -11.25
CA VAL A 46 -0.11 28.37 -9.80
C VAL A 46 0.92 29.43 -9.50
N ASN A 47 0.80 30.05 -8.33
CA ASN A 47 1.81 31.01 -7.87
C ASN A 47 3.11 30.24 -7.54
N GLU A 48 4.26 30.78 -7.92
CA GLU A 48 5.58 30.18 -7.64
C GLU A 48 5.81 29.91 -6.16
N ILE A 49 5.21 30.70 -5.25
CA ILE A 49 5.30 30.47 -3.81
C ILE A 49 4.73 29.10 -3.40
N ASN A 50 3.87 28.51 -4.19
CA ASN A 50 3.32 27.17 -3.93
C ASN A 50 4.37 26.05 -3.99
N ALA A 51 5.50 26.30 -4.63
CA ALA A 51 6.65 25.40 -4.59
C ALA A 51 7.16 25.14 -3.16
N TYR A 52 6.88 26.06 -2.25
CA TYR A 52 7.30 26.01 -0.84
C TYR A 52 6.23 25.46 0.11
N ASN A 53 5.04 25.13 -0.37
CA ASN A 53 3.90 24.78 0.47
C ASN A 53 4.20 23.64 1.43
N HIS A 54 4.56 22.47 0.89
CA HIS A 54 4.83 21.27 1.69
C HIS A 54 6.07 21.42 2.58
N MET A 55 7.08 22.15 2.11
CA MET A 55 8.29 22.43 2.89
C MET A 55 7.94 23.28 4.13
N ALA A 56 7.07 24.28 3.98
CA ALA A 56 6.62 25.13 5.08
C ALA A 56 5.75 24.38 6.10
N ILE A 57 4.91 23.45 5.64
CA ILE A 57 4.13 22.55 6.49
C ILE A 57 5.06 21.72 7.38
N TYR A 58 6.07 21.10 6.79
CA TYR A 58 7.03 20.26 7.52
C TYR A 58 7.86 21.06 8.53
N LEU A 59 8.42 22.18 8.10
CA LEU A 59 9.24 23.04 8.95
C LEU A 59 8.47 23.56 10.16
N ARG A 60 7.25 24.05 9.97
CA ARG A 60 6.38 24.50 11.06
C ARG A 60 6.16 23.39 12.09
N TRP A 61 5.83 22.19 11.62
CA TRP A 61 5.59 21.04 12.51
C TRP A 61 6.84 20.70 13.33
N CYS A 62 8.02 20.69 12.70
CA CYS A 62 9.28 20.44 13.39
C CYS A 62 9.61 21.51 14.42
N ILE A 63 9.33 22.80 14.13
CA ILE A 63 9.52 23.88 15.10
C ILE A 63 8.58 23.72 16.30
N GLU A 64 7.32 23.40 16.07
CA GLU A 64 6.32 23.19 17.13
C GLU A 64 6.64 21.97 18.00
N HIS A 65 7.43 21.00 17.50
CA HIS A 65 7.80 19.75 18.18
C HIS A 65 9.24 19.75 18.72
N ASP A 66 9.89 20.92 18.79
CA ASP A 66 11.25 21.07 19.32
C ASP A 66 12.29 20.18 18.62
N LEU A 67 12.17 20.02 17.30
CA LEU A 67 13.05 19.18 16.48
C LEU A 67 14.13 19.96 15.74
N MET A 68 14.23 21.28 15.96
CA MET A 68 15.23 22.12 15.32
C MET A 68 16.54 22.14 16.10
N SER A 69 17.65 22.36 15.41
CA SER A 69 18.96 22.53 16.05
C SER A 69 19.01 23.80 16.91
N ALA A 70 19.88 23.79 17.92
CA ALA A 70 20.14 24.97 18.72
C ALA A 70 20.62 26.16 17.86
N GLU A 71 21.48 25.87 16.87
CA GLU A 71 21.96 26.89 15.93
C GLU A 71 20.83 27.51 15.11
N PHE A 72 19.90 26.70 14.63
CA PHE A 72 18.71 27.20 13.92
C PHE A 72 17.89 28.13 14.81
N MET A 73 17.59 27.70 16.03
CA MET A 73 16.79 28.46 16.97
C MET A 73 17.48 29.77 17.39
N GLU A 74 18.79 29.77 17.58
CA GLU A 74 19.55 30.98 17.88
C GLU A 74 19.58 31.97 16.71
N ARG A 75 19.80 31.42 15.49
CA ARG A 75 20.01 32.26 14.29
C ARG A 75 18.71 32.83 13.74
N TYR A 76 17.61 32.10 13.79
CA TYR A 76 16.37 32.43 13.06
C TYR A 76 15.16 32.71 13.98
N TRP A 77 15.32 32.63 15.29
CA TRP A 77 14.18 32.77 16.20
C TRP A 77 13.44 34.10 16.02
N GLU A 78 14.13 35.21 15.82
CA GLU A 78 13.52 36.53 15.61
C GLU A 78 12.64 36.56 14.36
N GLN A 79 12.99 35.78 13.31
CA GLN A 79 12.22 35.67 12.08
C GLN A 79 11.06 34.69 12.22
N VAL A 80 11.21 33.65 13.01
CA VAL A 80 10.25 32.55 13.13
C VAL A 80 9.20 32.80 14.21
N GLN A 81 9.60 33.34 15.34
CA GLN A 81 8.72 33.55 16.48
C GLN A 81 7.42 34.31 16.17
N PRO A 82 7.41 35.38 15.34
CA PRO A 82 6.16 36.08 15.01
C PRO A 82 5.13 35.18 14.31
N PHE A 83 5.58 34.22 13.49
CA PHE A 83 4.69 33.24 12.83
C PHE A 83 4.14 32.21 13.81
N MET A 84 4.94 31.81 14.79
CA MET A 84 4.54 30.83 15.80
C MET A 84 3.66 31.44 16.91
N ALA A 85 3.80 32.73 17.17
CA ALA A 85 2.98 33.47 18.17
C ALA A 85 1.54 33.72 17.66
N ASP A 86 1.34 33.80 16.36
CA ASP A 86 0.04 34.01 15.73
C ASP A 86 -0.16 33.01 14.59
N LEU A 87 -0.90 31.93 14.88
CA LEU A 87 -1.16 30.85 13.94
C LEU A 87 -1.86 31.30 12.66
N SER A 88 -2.59 32.43 12.68
CA SER A 88 -3.19 33.02 11.48
C SER A 88 -2.14 33.53 10.49
N ARG A 89 -0.91 33.72 10.95
CA ARG A 89 0.25 34.19 10.18
C ARG A 89 1.32 33.12 10.00
N ALA A 90 1.03 31.88 10.33
CA ALA A 90 1.97 30.78 10.29
C ALA A 90 2.31 30.34 8.85
N ASP A 91 2.82 31.29 8.05
CA ASP A 91 3.28 31.05 6.67
C ASP A 91 4.80 31.22 6.60
N LEU A 92 5.51 30.08 6.62
CA LEU A 92 6.97 30.02 6.55
C LEU A 92 7.52 29.92 5.12
N ARG A 93 6.66 29.98 4.09
CA ARG A 93 7.11 29.85 2.69
C ARG A 93 8.13 30.90 2.29
N GLY A 94 7.85 32.18 2.64
CA GLY A 94 8.78 33.28 2.42
C GLY A 94 10.07 33.15 3.22
N PHE A 95 9.99 32.65 4.46
CA PHE A 95 11.16 32.36 5.29
C PHE A 95 12.08 31.33 4.62
N ILE A 96 11.55 30.22 4.13
CA ILE A 96 12.34 29.19 3.44
C ILE A 96 13.00 29.77 2.20
N ARG A 97 12.25 30.54 1.40
CA ARG A 97 12.79 31.18 0.20
C ARG A 97 13.94 32.14 0.50
N ASP A 98 13.76 33.03 1.47
CA ASP A 98 14.65 34.15 1.70
C ASP A 98 15.79 33.82 2.66
N GLN A 99 15.53 33.06 3.73
CA GLN A 99 16.51 32.76 4.78
C GLN A 99 17.22 31.40 4.54
N LEU A 100 16.50 30.41 4.07
CA LEU A 100 17.05 29.07 3.79
C LEU A 100 17.40 28.87 2.32
N LYS A 101 17.21 29.87 1.48
CA LYS A 101 17.49 29.84 0.03
C LYS A 101 16.77 28.69 -0.70
N GLY A 102 15.57 28.38 -0.24
CA GLY A 102 14.73 27.36 -0.83
C GLY A 102 15.08 25.92 -0.44
N GLN A 103 15.93 25.72 0.55
CA GLN A 103 16.43 24.38 0.89
C GLN A 103 16.04 23.94 2.29
N LEU A 104 15.70 22.66 2.44
CA LEU A 104 15.66 21.94 3.72
C LEU A 104 16.76 20.87 3.72
N PHE A 105 17.49 20.79 4.82
CA PHE A 105 18.63 19.89 4.98
C PHE A 105 18.82 19.47 6.45
N GLY A 106 19.49 18.34 6.66
CA GLY A 106 19.61 17.70 7.97
C GLY A 106 20.16 18.59 9.07
N ALA A 107 21.14 19.47 8.77
CA ALA A 107 21.77 20.33 9.76
C ALA A 107 20.84 21.40 10.37
N LEU A 108 19.66 21.64 9.79
CA LEU A 108 18.64 22.52 10.38
C LEU A 108 18.02 21.94 11.65
N PHE A 109 18.07 20.63 11.80
CA PHE A 109 17.38 19.87 12.83
C PHE A 109 18.34 19.44 13.95
N ASN A 110 17.78 19.22 15.14
CA ASN A 110 18.53 18.54 16.20
C ASN A 110 18.72 17.05 15.86
N LYS A 111 19.42 16.31 16.70
CA LYS A 111 19.71 14.90 16.47
C LYS A 111 18.47 14.06 16.19
N GLU A 112 17.43 14.21 17.02
CA GLU A 112 16.16 13.50 16.86
C GLU A 112 15.44 13.93 15.58
N GLY A 113 15.37 15.23 15.32
CA GLY A 113 14.75 15.78 14.12
C GLY A 113 15.46 15.38 12.84
N ALA A 114 16.79 15.36 12.84
CA ALA A 114 17.60 14.90 11.70
C ALA A 114 17.38 13.38 11.43
N ALA A 115 17.36 12.56 12.48
CA ALA A 115 17.10 11.14 12.35
C ALA A 115 15.68 10.86 11.84
N PHE A 116 14.67 11.57 12.35
CA PHE A 116 13.30 11.46 11.85
C PHE A 116 13.18 11.95 10.40
N ALA A 117 13.81 13.06 10.05
CA ALA A 117 13.83 13.57 8.68
C ALA A 117 14.46 12.56 7.71
N GLY A 118 15.54 11.91 8.09
CA GLY A 118 16.16 10.84 7.31
C GLY A 118 15.22 9.65 7.09
N TYR A 119 14.42 9.31 8.08
CA TYR A 119 13.40 8.27 7.99
C TYR A 119 12.19 8.70 7.18
N TYR A 120 11.67 9.90 7.44
CA TYR A 120 10.36 10.33 6.95
C TYR A 120 10.41 11.14 5.65
N TYR A 121 11.36 12.04 5.51
CA TYR A 121 11.46 12.97 4.39
C TYR A 121 12.54 12.58 3.37
N GLY A 122 13.47 11.72 3.76
CA GLY A 122 14.69 11.46 3.01
C GLY A 122 14.52 10.71 1.70
N GLU A 123 15.64 10.55 1.01
CA GLU A 123 15.81 9.86 -0.26
C GLU A 123 15.58 8.35 -0.15
N ALA A 124 14.37 7.93 -0.14
CA ALA A 124 14.12 6.51 -0.23
C ALA A 124 13.26 6.22 -1.43
N ASP A 125 13.27 4.99 -1.90
CA ASP A 125 12.42 4.55 -3.00
C ASP A 125 10.93 4.69 -2.68
N SER A 126 10.61 4.89 -1.42
CA SER A 126 9.26 5.22 -0.96
C SER A 126 9.33 6.29 0.13
N PRO A 127 9.51 7.55 -0.22
CA PRO A 127 9.53 8.64 0.73
C PRO A 127 8.15 8.81 1.37
N TYR A 128 8.11 8.92 2.71
CA TYR A 128 6.84 9.04 3.44
C TYR A 128 6.20 10.40 3.29
N PHE A 129 6.94 11.48 3.55
CA PHE A 129 6.38 12.82 3.56
C PHE A 129 5.87 13.23 2.19
N PRO A 130 6.63 13.13 1.11
CA PRO A 130 6.10 13.37 -0.24
C PRO A 130 4.90 12.48 -0.57
N SER A 131 4.93 11.21 -0.15
CA SER A 131 3.81 10.30 -0.34
C SER A 131 2.56 10.73 0.44
N ASP A 132 2.72 11.20 1.68
CA ASP A 132 1.60 11.69 2.49
C ASP A 132 1.00 12.99 1.92
N ILE A 133 1.83 13.87 1.38
CA ILE A 133 1.37 15.07 0.67
C ILE A 133 0.54 14.68 -0.56
N ASP A 134 1.01 13.73 -1.35
CA ASP A 134 0.28 13.24 -2.53
C ASP A 134 -1.03 12.53 -2.14
N ASN A 135 -1.03 11.76 -1.04
CA ASN A 135 -2.25 11.14 -0.52
C ASN A 135 -3.27 12.20 -0.09
N TYR A 136 -2.81 13.28 0.55
CA TYR A 136 -3.68 14.40 0.90
C TYR A 136 -4.25 15.06 -0.36
N ALA A 137 -3.43 15.29 -1.39
CA ALA A 137 -3.88 15.85 -2.66
C ALA A 137 -4.94 14.94 -3.33
N LEU A 138 -4.71 13.63 -3.33
CA LEU A 138 -5.65 12.66 -3.88
C LEU A 138 -6.99 12.68 -3.14
N GLU A 139 -6.95 12.72 -1.82
CA GLU A 139 -8.15 12.82 -0.98
C GLU A 139 -8.88 14.16 -1.17
N TYR A 140 -8.13 15.25 -1.21
CA TYR A 140 -8.67 16.60 -1.36
C TYR A 140 -9.38 16.82 -2.70
N PHE A 141 -8.74 16.42 -3.81
CA PHE A 141 -9.28 16.62 -5.15
C PHE A 141 -10.15 15.46 -5.64
N GLY A 142 -10.00 14.28 -5.07
CA GLY A 142 -10.58 13.04 -5.59
C GLY A 142 -9.81 12.47 -6.78
N SER A 143 -10.00 11.18 -7.06
CA SER A 143 -9.22 10.43 -8.06
C SER A 143 -9.34 11.03 -9.45
N GLU A 144 -10.54 11.44 -9.87
CA GLU A 144 -10.77 12.00 -11.21
C GLU A 144 -9.96 13.26 -11.47
N GLN A 145 -9.95 14.22 -10.54
CA GLN A 145 -9.17 15.44 -10.67
C GLN A 145 -7.68 15.21 -10.46
N TYR A 146 -7.30 14.41 -9.47
CA TYR A 146 -5.90 14.12 -9.17
C TYR A 146 -5.14 13.58 -10.38
N TYR A 147 -5.73 12.66 -11.13
CA TYR A 147 -5.13 12.07 -12.33
C TYR A 147 -5.45 12.83 -13.61
N SER A 148 -6.14 13.96 -13.54
CA SER A 148 -6.48 14.76 -14.72
C SER A 148 -5.26 15.49 -15.31
N ASP A 149 -5.33 15.80 -16.58
CA ASP A 149 -4.30 16.58 -17.30
C ASP A 149 -4.12 18.01 -16.73
N LYS A 150 -5.13 18.50 -16.01
CA LYS A 150 -5.07 19.81 -15.35
C LYS A 150 -3.88 19.97 -14.44
N PHE A 151 -3.55 18.94 -13.68
CA PHE A 151 -2.46 18.98 -12.71
C PHE A 151 -1.12 18.53 -13.27
N GLN A 152 -1.09 17.86 -14.42
CA GLN A 152 0.14 17.35 -15.03
C GLN A 152 1.06 16.64 -14.01
N ASP A 153 0.43 15.80 -13.17
CA ASP A 153 1.09 15.03 -12.12
C ASP A 153 1.65 15.83 -10.93
N GLU A 154 1.29 17.10 -10.83
CA GLU A 154 1.76 18.02 -9.80
C GLU A 154 0.60 18.54 -8.94
N ALA A 155 -0.37 17.69 -8.62
CA ALA A 155 -1.57 18.06 -7.86
C ALA A 155 -1.23 18.72 -6.51
N TYR A 156 -0.14 18.31 -5.85
CA TYR A 156 0.28 18.86 -4.57
C TYR A 156 0.57 20.38 -4.62
N LEU A 157 0.94 20.90 -5.77
CA LEU A 157 1.19 22.35 -5.96
C LEU A 157 -0.10 23.17 -6.02
N PHE A 158 -1.25 22.52 -6.20
CA PHE A 158 -2.56 23.14 -6.29
C PHE A 158 -3.35 23.12 -4.97
N ILE A 159 -2.85 22.45 -3.95
CA ILE A 159 -3.52 22.40 -2.64
C ILE A 159 -3.53 23.81 -2.03
N PRO A 160 -4.69 24.32 -1.59
CA PRO A 160 -4.75 25.59 -0.89
C PRO A 160 -3.87 25.58 0.36
N PHE A 161 -2.97 26.56 0.48
CA PHE A 161 -2.11 26.70 1.63
C PHE A 161 -2.85 27.45 2.76
N ASP A 162 -3.46 26.67 3.65
CA ASP A 162 -4.28 27.19 4.75
C ASP A 162 -4.08 26.36 6.03
N GLU A 163 -4.73 26.79 7.10
CA GLU A 163 -4.64 26.09 8.38
C GLU A 163 -5.26 24.68 8.35
N ASN A 164 -6.26 24.46 7.52
CA ASN A 164 -6.86 23.12 7.35
C ASN A 164 -5.86 22.12 6.77
N TYR A 165 -5.10 22.56 5.77
CA TYR A 165 -4.01 21.76 5.18
C TYR A 165 -2.96 21.41 6.25
N TYR A 166 -2.50 22.42 6.98
CA TYR A 166 -1.52 22.18 8.05
C TYR A 166 -2.05 21.22 9.12
N GLN A 167 -3.27 21.43 9.63
CA GLN A 167 -3.83 20.58 10.69
C GLN A 167 -4.01 19.13 10.23
N ALA A 168 -4.43 18.92 9.01
CA ALA A 168 -4.55 17.57 8.44
C ALA A 168 -3.18 16.89 8.36
N MET A 169 -2.17 17.58 7.86
CA MET A 169 -0.82 17.04 7.76
C MET A 169 -0.14 16.87 9.12
N ALA A 170 -0.39 17.77 10.07
CA ALA A 170 0.16 17.65 11.42
C ALA A 170 -0.28 16.35 12.11
N LYS A 171 -1.54 15.94 11.94
CA LYS A 171 -2.05 14.67 12.47
C LYS A 171 -1.31 13.48 11.86
N VAL A 172 -1.07 13.51 10.56
CA VAL A 172 -0.31 12.46 9.86
C VAL A 172 1.12 12.41 10.38
N MET A 173 1.80 13.55 10.47
CA MET A 173 3.18 13.64 10.94
C MET A 173 3.34 13.18 12.40
N GLU A 174 2.40 13.53 13.28
CA GLU A 174 2.41 13.06 14.67
C GLU A 174 2.31 11.55 14.76
N LYS A 175 1.44 10.94 13.97
CA LYS A 175 1.32 9.49 13.89
C LYS A 175 2.61 8.86 13.36
N ARG A 176 3.18 9.39 12.28
CA ARG A 176 4.45 8.92 11.72
C ARG A 176 5.59 9.00 12.74
N PHE A 177 5.68 10.11 13.45
CA PHE A 177 6.70 10.31 14.48
C PHE A 177 6.56 9.34 15.66
N ALA A 178 5.34 9.14 16.15
CA ALA A 178 5.06 8.18 17.23
C ALA A 178 5.38 6.74 16.79
N ASN A 179 5.00 6.36 15.58
CA ASN A 179 5.30 5.05 15.02
C ASN A 179 6.81 4.85 14.86
N TRP A 180 7.52 5.87 14.35
CA TRP A 180 8.97 5.83 14.23
C TRP A 180 9.66 5.65 15.56
N GLN A 181 9.24 6.35 16.61
CA GLN A 181 9.78 6.20 17.96
C GLN A 181 9.57 4.81 18.53
N GLY A 182 8.45 4.16 18.19
CA GLY A 182 8.10 2.81 18.63
C GLY A 182 8.54 1.69 17.69
N GLN A 183 9.05 2.01 16.48
CA GLN A 183 9.38 1.03 15.46
C GLN A 183 10.53 0.12 15.86
N SER A 184 10.36 -1.17 15.62
CA SER A 184 11.44 -2.17 15.73
C SER A 184 11.34 -3.17 14.57
N PHE A 185 12.46 -3.88 14.32
CA PHE A 185 12.60 -4.88 13.28
C PHE A 185 13.09 -6.19 13.89
N ASP A 186 12.70 -7.29 13.28
CA ASP A 186 13.32 -8.58 13.54
C ASP A 186 14.64 -8.67 12.76
N GLU A 187 15.76 -8.64 13.48
CA GLU A 187 17.12 -8.68 12.89
C GLU A 187 17.35 -9.91 12.02
N ALA A 188 16.70 -11.04 12.33
CA ALA A 188 16.81 -12.26 11.53
C ALA A 188 16.21 -12.13 10.13
N THR A 189 15.37 -11.13 9.91
CA THR A 189 14.66 -10.91 8.64
C THR A 189 15.15 -9.67 7.88
N LEU A 190 16.22 -9.01 8.33
CA LEU A 190 16.74 -7.79 7.69
C LEU A 190 17.16 -8.04 6.24
N GLU A 191 17.80 -9.18 6.00
CA GLU A 191 18.12 -9.63 4.66
C GLU A 191 17.07 -10.64 4.16
N PRO A 192 16.75 -10.65 2.86
CA PRO A 192 15.84 -11.64 2.32
C PRO A 192 16.40 -13.07 2.50
N SER A 193 15.52 -14.02 2.80
CA SER A 193 15.85 -15.44 2.78
C SER A 193 16.10 -15.94 1.36
N ASP A 194 16.69 -17.12 1.22
CA ASP A 194 16.87 -17.78 -0.09
C ASP A 194 15.52 -17.95 -0.81
N LEU A 195 14.46 -18.26 -0.08
CA LEU A 195 13.11 -18.36 -0.63
C LEU A 195 12.62 -16.98 -1.13
N ALA A 196 12.81 -15.93 -0.35
CA ALA A 196 12.41 -14.58 -0.75
C ALA A 196 13.16 -14.11 -2.01
N GLU A 197 14.45 -14.40 -2.11
CA GLU A 197 15.26 -14.15 -3.31
C GLU A 197 14.74 -14.94 -4.51
N ALA A 198 14.46 -16.23 -4.33
CA ALA A 198 13.89 -17.07 -5.38
C ALA A 198 12.52 -16.57 -5.84
N MET A 199 11.69 -16.12 -4.90
CA MET A 199 10.37 -15.54 -5.21
C MET A 199 10.49 -14.28 -6.07
N MET A 200 11.43 -13.38 -5.74
CA MET A 200 11.68 -12.17 -6.53
C MET A 200 12.24 -12.50 -7.92
N GLU A 201 13.11 -13.48 -8.03
CA GLU A 201 13.60 -13.98 -9.32
C GLU A 201 12.48 -14.61 -10.15
N TYR A 202 11.63 -15.42 -9.52
CA TYR A 202 10.44 -16.00 -10.15
C TYR A 202 9.51 -14.95 -10.74
N LEU A 203 9.25 -13.87 -10.01
CA LEU A 203 8.34 -12.80 -10.45
C LEU A 203 8.88 -12.03 -11.65
N ASP A 204 10.20 -11.98 -11.83
CA ASP A 204 10.89 -11.31 -12.97
C ASP A 204 10.40 -9.87 -13.19
N CYS A 205 10.27 -9.12 -12.12
CA CYS A 205 9.85 -7.73 -12.14
C CYS A 205 10.53 -6.93 -11.01
N GLU A 206 10.31 -5.62 -11.00
CA GLU A 206 10.80 -4.78 -9.93
C GLU A 206 10.13 -5.15 -8.61
N CYS A 207 10.93 -5.48 -7.60
CA CYS A 207 10.49 -5.87 -6.27
C CYS A 207 11.19 -5.06 -5.19
N THR A 208 10.48 -4.79 -4.10
CA THR A 208 11.03 -4.21 -2.87
C THR A 208 10.79 -5.19 -1.72
N TYR A 209 11.84 -5.56 -1.01
CA TYR A 209 11.75 -6.43 0.16
C TYR A 209 11.59 -5.61 1.43
N PHE A 210 10.72 -6.05 2.33
CA PHE A 210 10.52 -5.48 3.67
C PHE A 210 10.76 -6.55 4.74
N PRO A 211 11.62 -6.27 5.73
CA PRO A 211 11.78 -7.16 6.87
C PRO A 211 10.53 -7.15 7.75
N SER A 212 10.46 -8.11 8.67
CA SER A 212 9.46 -8.11 9.73
C SER A 212 9.59 -6.86 10.60
N MET A 213 8.49 -6.16 10.86
CA MET A 213 8.49 -4.88 11.57
C MET A 213 7.24 -4.71 12.43
N THR A 214 7.33 -3.89 13.47
CA THR A 214 6.24 -3.65 14.42
C THR A 214 5.17 -2.70 13.90
N ASP A 215 5.50 -1.89 12.89
CA ASP A 215 4.59 -0.93 12.26
C ASP A 215 4.65 -1.06 10.73
N ASP A 216 3.49 -1.16 10.08
CA ASP A 216 3.39 -1.33 8.63
C ASP A 216 3.40 0.00 7.84
N ASP A 217 3.59 1.13 8.48
CA ASP A 217 3.63 2.43 7.78
C ASP A 217 4.66 2.45 6.62
N PRO A 218 5.88 1.89 6.74
CA PRO A 218 6.80 1.79 5.61
C PRO A 218 6.24 1.02 4.42
N ILE A 219 5.57 -0.08 4.70
CA ILE A 219 4.98 -0.96 3.69
C ILE A 219 3.82 -0.24 2.98
N MET A 220 2.91 0.32 3.75
CA MET A 220 1.74 1.01 3.21
C MET A 220 2.10 2.28 2.43
N SER A 221 3.11 3.01 2.88
CA SER A 221 3.63 4.18 2.17
C SER A 221 4.20 3.78 0.80
N ALA A 222 5.00 2.72 0.75
CA ALA A 222 5.55 2.17 -0.48
C ALA A 222 4.46 1.65 -1.42
N TYR A 223 3.49 0.92 -0.89
CA TYR A 223 2.36 0.40 -1.66
C TYR A 223 1.53 1.53 -2.27
N ASN A 224 1.17 2.54 -1.50
CA ASN A 224 0.39 3.68 -1.98
C ASN A 224 1.14 4.49 -3.04
N TYR A 225 2.44 4.69 -2.86
CA TYR A 225 3.30 5.33 -3.86
C TYR A 225 3.33 4.52 -5.17
N ALA A 226 3.58 3.22 -5.09
CA ALA A 226 3.58 2.33 -6.25
C ALA A 226 2.21 2.34 -6.96
N LYS A 227 1.12 2.37 -6.20
CA LYS A 227 -0.24 2.44 -6.76
C LYS A 227 -0.48 3.73 -7.55
N ARG A 228 0.05 4.86 -7.12
CA ARG A 228 0.00 6.11 -7.89
C ARG A 228 0.85 6.05 -9.16
N GLU A 229 2.07 5.52 -9.06
CA GLU A 229 2.93 5.33 -10.23
C GLU A 229 2.30 4.39 -11.27
N SER A 230 1.61 3.35 -10.82
CA SER A 230 1.03 2.30 -11.66
C SER A 230 0.04 2.83 -12.70
N VAL A 231 -0.65 3.92 -12.38
CA VAL A 231 -1.60 4.57 -13.31
C VAL A 231 -0.89 5.04 -14.60
N LYS A 232 0.38 5.39 -14.51
CA LYS A 232 1.18 5.93 -15.65
C LYS A 232 2.07 4.87 -16.28
N GLU A 233 2.67 4.00 -15.48
CA GLU A 233 3.75 3.11 -15.90
C GLU A 233 3.29 1.71 -16.33
N GLY A 234 2.02 1.37 -16.11
CA GLY A 234 1.45 0.13 -16.63
C GLY A 234 1.91 -1.13 -15.88
N PHE A 235 1.96 -1.08 -14.56
CA PHE A 235 2.13 -2.24 -13.69
C PHE A 235 1.02 -2.31 -12.64
N VAL A 236 0.96 -3.39 -11.89
CA VAL A 236 0.03 -3.56 -10.74
C VAL A 236 0.85 -3.93 -9.51
N PRO A 237 0.82 -3.13 -8.44
CA PRO A 237 1.54 -3.46 -7.22
C PRO A 237 0.80 -4.51 -6.42
N VAL A 238 1.52 -5.50 -5.89
CA VAL A 238 1.00 -6.55 -5.01
C VAL A 238 1.97 -6.78 -3.86
N LEU A 239 1.43 -6.89 -2.64
CA LEU A 239 2.17 -7.28 -1.45
C LEU A 239 2.10 -8.81 -1.28
N ILE A 240 3.25 -9.46 -1.18
CA ILE A 240 3.36 -10.91 -1.17
C ILE A 240 4.16 -11.34 0.07
N LYS A 241 3.65 -12.33 0.80
CA LYS A 241 4.38 -12.91 1.92
C LYS A 241 5.65 -13.60 1.41
N ALA A 242 6.82 -13.12 1.87
CA ALA A 242 8.12 -13.48 1.28
C ALA A 242 8.59 -14.90 1.66
N ASP A 243 8.33 -15.34 2.90
CA ASP A 243 8.82 -16.61 3.45
C ASP A 243 7.73 -17.69 3.48
N ASP A 244 6.88 -17.71 2.48
CA ASP A 244 5.76 -18.64 2.36
C ASP A 244 6.12 -19.81 1.43
N GLU A 245 6.63 -20.90 2.00
CA GLU A 245 7.01 -22.10 1.25
C GLU A 245 5.81 -22.71 0.52
N ILE A 246 4.64 -22.72 1.14
CA ILE A 246 3.42 -23.27 0.53
C ILE A 246 3.00 -22.44 -0.67
N LEU A 247 3.11 -21.11 -0.57
CA LEU A 247 2.88 -20.24 -1.73
C LEU A 247 3.83 -20.58 -2.87
N TRP A 248 5.12 -20.72 -2.58
CA TRP A 248 6.12 -21.14 -3.57
C TRP A 248 5.73 -22.44 -4.26
N GLU A 249 5.37 -23.46 -3.48
CA GLU A 249 4.93 -24.76 -4.01
C GLU A 249 3.72 -24.61 -4.94
N CYS A 250 2.73 -23.81 -4.56
CA CYS A 250 1.55 -23.54 -5.39
C CYS A 250 1.91 -22.84 -6.71
N LEU A 251 2.78 -21.82 -6.65
CA LEU A 251 3.23 -21.11 -7.85
C LEU A 251 3.94 -22.05 -8.82
N ILE A 252 4.85 -22.87 -8.33
CA ILE A 252 5.60 -23.83 -9.16
C ILE A 252 4.69 -24.95 -9.68
N MET A 253 3.83 -25.50 -8.85
CA MET A 253 2.89 -26.55 -9.27
C MET A 253 2.02 -26.12 -10.45
N ASN A 254 1.57 -24.86 -10.46
CA ASN A 254 0.72 -24.33 -11.51
C ASN A 254 1.50 -23.89 -12.76
N SER A 255 2.66 -23.26 -12.60
CA SER A 255 3.41 -22.65 -13.70
C SER A 255 4.57 -23.48 -14.23
N ASN A 256 5.09 -24.42 -13.44
CA ASN A 256 6.19 -25.30 -13.80
C ASN A 256 6.01 -26.71 -13.18
N PRO A 257 4.92 -27.43 -13.53
CA PRO A 257 4.55 -28.68 -12.86
C PRO A 257 5.56 -29.84 -13.02
N ASP A 258 6.44 -29.75 -14.02
CA ASP A 258 7.51 -30.74 -14.25
C ASP A 258 8.74 -30.53 -13.33
N SER A 259 8.77 -29.45 -12.57
CA SER A 259 9.81 -29.21 -11.56
C SER A 259 9.46 -29.97 -10.29
N ASP A 260 10.43 -30.72 -9.76
CA ASP A 260 10.29 -31.37 -8.45
C ASP A 260 10.43 -30.37 -7.29
N GLY A 261 10.92 -29.16 -7.57
CA GLY A 261 10.99 -28.05 -6.59
C GLY A 261 11.87 -28.34 -5.36
N GLU A 262 12.53 -29.49 -5.33
CA GLU A 262 13.26 -29.97 -4.15
C GLU A 262 14.68 -29.39 -4.02
N ASP A 263 15.27 -28.94 -5.12
CA ASP A 263 16.64 -28.41 -5.10
C ASP A 263 16.66 -26.88 -5.12
N ASP A 264 16.96 -26.25 -3.97
CA ASP A 264 17.31 -24.83 -3.82
C ASP A 264 16.33 -23.82 -4.48
N PHE A 265 15.03 -24.11 -4.43
CA PHE A 265 14.00 -23.26 -5.04
C PHE A 265 14.20 -23.02 -6.54
N ALA A 266 14.72 -24.02 -7.24
CA ALA A 266 14.94 -23.94 -8.68
C ALA A 266 13.62 -24.03 -9.47
N PHE A 267 13.57 -23.31 -10.58
CA PHE A 267 12.48 -23.36 -11.54
C PHE A 267 13.01 -23.13 -12.97
N ASP A 268 12.20 -23.50 -13.96
CA ASP A 268 12.50 -23.24 -15.37
C ASP A 268 11.84 -21.92 -15.81
N PRO A 269 12.61 -20.82 -16.01
CA PRO A 269 12.05 -19.51 -16.40
C PRO A 269 11.27 -19.56 -17.71
N ASP A 270 11.65 -20.41 -18.65
CA ASP A 270 10.97 -20.53 -19.96
C ASP A 270 9.58 -21.18 -19.80
N LYS A 271 9.45 -22.16 -18.93
CA LYS A 271 8.16 -22.78 -18.59
C LYS A 271 7.23 -21.80 -17.91
N VAL A 272 7.73 -21.05 -16.95
CA VAL A 272 6.97 -20.01 -16.26
C VAL A 272 6.52 -18.92 -17.23
N ALA A 273 7.40 -18.46 -18.10
CA ALA A 273 7.06 -17.47 -19.13
C ALA A 273 5.99 -17.99 -20.11
N GLU A 274 6.07 -19.24 -20.50
CA GLU A 274 5.07 -19.92 -21.35
C GLU A 274 3.69 -19.97 -20.67
N TYR A 275 3.66 -20.33 -19.38
CA TYR A 275 2.42 -20.33 -18.58
C TYR A 275 1.79 -18.93 -18.52
N ARG A 276 2.57 -17.91 -18.20
CA ARG A 276 2.10 -16.51 -18.15
C ARG A 276 1.52 -16.06 -19.49
N LYS A 277 2.22 -16.36 -20.57
CA LYS A 277 1.75 -16.05 -21.92
C LYS A 277 0.43 -16.74 -22.23
N LYS A 278 0.30 -18.02 -21.87
CA LYS A 278 -0.93 -18.80 -22.04
C LYS A 278 -2.10 -18.17 -21.29
N MET A 279 -1.90 -17.82 -20.01
CA MET A 279 -2.95 -17.22 -19.18
C MET A 279 -3.35 -15.83 -19.68
N LEU A 280 -2.40 -15.00 -20.08
CA LEU A 280 -2.64 -13.62 -20.53
C LEU A 280 -3.22 -13.55 -21.95
N SER A 281 -2.94 -14.51 -22.82
CA SER A 281 -3.44 -14.52 -24.19
C SER A 281 -4.80 -15.21 -24.35
N ALA A 282 -5.20 -16.05 -23.38
CA ALA A 282 -6.52 -16.66 -23.38
C ALA A 282 -7.59 -15.59 -23.09
N PRO A 283 -8.76 -15.64 -23.77
CA PRO A 283 -9.89 -14.79 -23.38
C PRO A 283 -10.27 -15.04 -21.92
N VAL A 284 -10.54 -13.98 -21.18
CA VAL A 284 -11.06 -14.09 -19.81
C VAL A 284 -12.42 -14.78 -19.88
N GLU A 285 -12.65 -15.77 -19.03
CA GLU A 285 -13.92 -16.49 -18.95
C GLU A 285 -15.07 -15.52 -18.63
N ASN A 286 -16.31 -15.91 -18.95
CA ASN A 286 -17.47 -15.10 -18.62
C ASN A 286 -17.60 -15.01 -17.09
N SER A 287 -17.22 -13.87 -16.54
CA SER A 287 -17.11 -13.63 -15.09
C SER A 287 -18.43 -13.87 -14.37
N LYS A 288 -19.53 -13.43 -14.97
CA LYS A 288 -20.88 -13.59 -14.38
C LYS A 288 -21.28 -15.07 -14.34
N ALA A 289 -21.01 -15.81 -15.41
CA ALA A 289 -21.29 -17.25 -15.43
C ALA A 289 -20.43 -18.02 -14.42
N VAL A 290 -19.17 -17.66 -14.26
CA VAL A 290 -18.28 -18.25 -13.25
C VAL A 290 -18.83 -18.02 -11.84
N LEU A 291 -19.21 -16.79 -11.52
CA LEU A 291 -19.80 -16.46 -10.22
C LEU A 291 -21.15 -17.14 -9.99
N GLU A 292 -22.01 -17.21 -11.00
CA GLU A 292 -23.30 -17.89 -10.90
C GLU A 292 -23.13 -19.39 -10.62
N GLU A 293 -22.12 -20.02 -11.22
CA GLU A 293 -21.78 -21.42 -10.94
C GLU A 293 -21.30 -21.60 -9.50
N MET A 294 -20.39 -20.72 -9.02
CA MET A 294 -19.88 -20.74 -7.64
C MET A 294 -21.02 -20.55 -6.62
N ILE A 295 -21.90 -19.61 -6.87
CA ILE A 295 -23.09 -19.36 -6.02
C ILE A 295 -24.04 -20.57 -6.06
N GLY A 296 -24.25 -21.16 -7.24
CA GLY A 296 -25.06 -22.35 -7.41
C GLY A 296 -24.58 -23.53 -6.55
N GLN A 297 -23.28 -23.74 -6.49
CA GLN A 297 -22.66 -24.76 -5.61
C GLN A 297 -22.99 -24.51 -4.13
N ARG A 298 -22.93 -23.25 -3.68
CA ARG A 298 -23.30 -22.92 -2.26
C ARG A 298 -24.77 -23.21 -1.98
N LYS A 299 -25.66 -22.96 -2.93
CA LYS A 299 -27.09 -23.27 -2.80
C LYS A 299 -27.36 -24.76 -2.75
N GLU A 300 -26.69 -25.55 -3.58
CA GLU A 300 -26.78 -27.02 -3.56
C GLU A 300 -26.30 -27.59 -2.23
N GLU A 301 -25.18 -27.09 -1.70
CA GLU A 301 -24.65 -27.49 -0.39
C GLU A 301 -25.65 -27.17 0.74
N ALA A 302 -26.25 -25.98 0.71
CA ALA A 302 -27.27 -25.62 1.69
C ALA A 302 -28.50 -26.55 1.64
N GLU A 303 -28.94 -26.94 0.43
CA GLU A 303 -30.01 -27.93 0.26
C GLU A 303 -29.62 -29.30 0.79
N ASP A 304 -28.40 -29.76 0.51
CA ASP A 304 -27.90 -31.07 0.97
C ASP A 304 -27.77 -31.12 2.51
N ASP A 305 -27.46 -29.98 3.12
CA ASP A 305 -27.35 -29.82 4.58
C ASP A 305 -28.68 -29.46 5.27
N ASP A 306 -29.80 -29.47 4.54
CA ASP A 306 -31.12 -29.08 5.02
C ASP A 306 -31.16 -27.66 5.63
N MET A 307 -30.35 -26.73 5.14
CA MET A 307 -30.30 -25.33 5.60
C MET A 307 -31.19 -24.43 4.74
N ASP A 308 -31.92 -23.52 5.38
CA ASP A 308 -32.70 -22.50 4.69
C ASP A 308 -31.78 -21.39 4.17
N TRP A 309 -31.76 -21.22 2.84
CA TRP A 309 -30.91 -20.22 2.19
C TRP A 309 -31.19 -18.79 2.67
N ASP A 310 -32.46 -18.40 2.73
CA ASP A 310 -32.84 -17.04 3.05
C ASP A 310 -32.69 -16.71 4.56
N GLU A 311 -33.09 -17.63 5.43
CA GLU A 311 -33.08 -17.40 6.87
C GLU A 311 -31.74 -17.74 7.53
N GLU A 312 -31.08 -18.85 7.13
CA GLU A 312 -29.91 -19.35 7.83
C GLU A 312 -28.58 -18.95 7.13
N ILE A 313 -28.55 -18.89 5.79
CA ILE A 313 -27.35 -18.52 5.05
C ILE A 313 -27.26 -17.01 4.82
N LEU A 314 -28.29 -16.40 4.23
CA LEU A 314 -28.29 -14.96 3.98
C LEU A 314 -28.40 -14.16 5.27
N GLY A 315 -29.46 -14.36 6.04
CA GLY A 315 -29.71 -13.60 7.26
C GLY A 315 -29.87 -12.10 7.02
N GLU A 316 -29.79 -11.33 8.09
CA GLU A 316 -29.95 -9.87 8.06
C GLU A 316 -28.61 -9.15 7.88
N MET A 317 -28.66 -7.96 7.26
CA MET A 317 -27.49 -7.10 7.07
C MET A 317 -27.12 -6.36 8.36
N GLU A 318 -26.57 -7.06 9.32
CA GLU A 318 -26.18 -6.54 10.65
C GLU A 318 -24.99 -7.29 11.23
N GLY A 319 -24.36 -6.73 12.26
CA GLY A 319 -23.28 -7.40 13.00
C GLY A 319 -21.91 -7.31 12.33
N GLY A 320 -21.77 -6.53 11.28
CA GLY A 320 -20.51 -6.31 10.59
C GLY A 320 -19.59 -5.29 11.29
N TYR A 321 -18.39 -5.17 10.77
CA TYR A 321 -17.37 -4.24 11.21
C TYR A 321 -16.72 -3.51 10.03
N ASP A 322 -16.01 -2.43 10.32
CA ASP A 322 -15.25 -1.65 9.36
C ASP A 322 -13.87 -2.29 9.12
N ASN A 323 -13.61 -2.77 7.91
CA ASN A 323 -12.31 -3.30 7.50
C ASN A 323 -11.65 -2.37 6.47
N ARG A 324 -10.65 -1.62 6.92
CA ARG A 324 -9.93 -0.64 6.10
C ARG A 324 -8.43 -0.88 6.03
N ARG A 325 -7.94 -1.95 6.66
CA ARG A 325 -6.51 -2.26 6.76
C ARG A 325 -6.26 -3.71 6.36
N PHE A 326 -5.13 -3.95 5.73
CA PHE A 326 -4.68 -5.31 5.45
C PHE A 326 -4.35 -6.04 6.75
N SER A 327 -4.73 -7.31 6.82
CA SER A 327 -4.49 -8.19 7.96
C SER A 327 -3.67 -9.43 7.63
N SER A 328 -3.61 -9.83 6.35
CA SER A 328 -2.96 -11.08 5.93
C SER A 328 -1.46 -11.14 6.20
N TYR A 329 -0.79 -10.00 6.28
CA TYR A 329 0.66 -9.96 6.50
C TYR A 329 1.06 -9.72 7.96
N TRP A 330 0.12 -9.72 8.90
CA TRP A 330 0.41 -9.62 10.33
C TRP A 330 0.55 -11.00 10.96
N ASN A 331 1.64 -11.19 11.71
CA ASN A 331 1.86 -12.39 12.52
C ASN A 331 1.30 -12.15 13.93
N SER A 332 0.22 -12.85 14.26
CA SER A 332 -0.44 -12.75 15.56
C SER A 332 0.42 -13.25 16.74
N ASP A 333 1.42 -14.08 16.47
CA ASP A 333 2.27 -14.65 17.52
C ASP A 333 3.22 -13.61 18.12
N ASN A 334 3.66 -12.63 17.35
CA ASN A 334 4.62 -11.62 17.79
C ASN A 334 4.18 -10.18 17.54
N ASN A 335 2.99 -9.96 16.98
CA ASN A 335 2.46 -8.65 16.60
C ASN A 335 3.38 -7.85 15.65
N MET A 336 4.13 -8.55 14.83
CA MET A 336 4.95 -7.97 13.78
C MET A 336 4.42 -8.39 12.41
N THR A 337 4.77 -7.65 11.37
CA THR A 337 4.50 -8.11 10.01
C THR A 337 5.35 -9.32 9.68
N TYR A 338 4.88 -10.17 8.77
CA TYR A 338 5.78 -11.11 8.10
C TYR A 338 6.72 -10.34 7.17
N PRO A 339 7.89 -10.91 6.81
CA PRO A 339 8.66 -10.37 5.70
C PRO A 339 7.81 -10.33 4.44
N LEU A 340 7.87 -9.21 3.70
CA LEU A 340 7.04 -8.97 2.53
C LEU A 340 7.85 -8.58 1.30
N ILE A 341 7.29 -8.89 0.15
CA ILE A 341 7.75 -8.38 -1.15
C ILE A 341 6.64 -7.49 -1.72
N LEU A 342 6.99 -6.25 -2.05
CA LEU A 342 6.15 -5.41 -2.91
C LEU A 342 6.62 -5.60 -4.34
N ALA A 343 5.79 -6.27 -5.15
CA ALA A 343 6.09 -6.55 -6.55
C ALA A 343 5.31 -5.62 -7.47
N LYS A 344 5.99 -5.04 -8.45
CA LYS A 344 5.37 -4.28 -9.54
C LYS A 344 5.11 -5.23 -10.71
N ILE A 345 3.98 -5.92 -10.68
CA ILE A 345 3.65 -6.95 -11.67
C ILE A 345 3.43 -6.28 -13.05
N PRO A 346 4.20 -6.66 -14.09
CA PRO A 346 4.18 -5.97 -15.38
C PRO A 346 2.98 -6.39 -16.26
N VAL A 347 1.78 -6.15 -15.76
CA VAL A 347 0.52 -6.40 -16.44
C VAL A 347 -0.30 -5.11 -16.52
N LYS A 348 -1.17 -5.04 -17.51
CA LYS A 348 -1.99 -3.84 -17.75
C LYS A 348 -3.20 -3.76 -16.83
N ASN A 349 -3.86 -4.87 -16.59
CA ASN A 349 -5.11 -4.94 -15.85
C ASN A 349 -4.92 -5.64 -14.48
N PRO A 350 -5.57 -5.17 -13.40
CA PRO A 350 -5.37 -5.71 -12.07
C PRO A 350 -5.63 -7.22 -11.95
N TRP A 351 -6.63 -7.75 -12.65
CA TRP A 351 -6.94 -9.19 -12.61
C TRP A 351 -5.90 -10.08 -13.28
N GLU A 352 -5.02 -9.51 -14.10
CA GLU A 352 -3.96 -10.25 -14.79
C GLU A 352 -2.80 -10.66 -13.87
N ILE A 353 -2.76 -10.14 -12.65
CA ILE A 353 -1.69 -10.48 -11.68
C ILE A 353 -1.66 -11.98 -11.38
N PHE A 354 -2.78 -12.69 -11.48
CA PHE A 354 -2.85 -14.12 -11.20
C PHE A 354 -2.09 -14.98 -12.22
N ALA A 355 -1.79 -14.45 -13.40
CA ALA A 355 -0.87 -15.10 -14.35
C ALA A 355 0.56 -15.17 -13.80
N TYR A 356 0.97 -14.20 -13.01
CA TYR A 356 2.28 -14.15 -12.31
C TYR A 356 2.22 -14.81 -10.93
N LEU A 357 1.06 -14.88 -10.33
CA LEU A 357 0.80 -15.38 -8.98
C LEU A 357 -0.32 -16.43 -8.98
N PRO A 358 -0.09 -17.60 -9.65
CA PRO A 358 -1.08 -18.68 -9.74
C PRO A 358 -1.12 -19.49 -8.44
N PHE A 359 -1.60 -18.91 -7.37
CA PHE A 359 -1.58 -19.51 -6.03
C PHE A 359 -2.74 -20.47 -5.75
N GLY A 360 -3.79 -20.44 -6.56
CA GLY A 360 -5.03 -21.21 -6.34
C GLY A 360 -5.06 -22.57 -7.00
N GLY A 361 -6.26 -23.13 -7.14
CA GLY A 361 -6.50 -24.43 -7.77
C GLY A 361 -6.34 -25.62 -6.81
N TRP A 362 -6.51 -25.40 -5.52
CA TRP A 362 -6.51 -26.40 -4.47
C TRP A 362 -7.72 -26.20 -3.55
N ASN A 363 -8.26 -27.30 -3.03
CA ASN A 363 -9.51 -27.29 -2.25
C ASN A 363 -10.58 -26.41 -2.92
N GLU A 364 -11.18 -25.47 -2.18
CA GLU A 364 -12.18 -24.53 -2.69
C GLU A 364 -11.56 -23.25 -3.31
N CYS A 365 -10.23 -23.10 -3.29
CA CYS A 365 -9.59 -21.94 -3.89
C CYS A 365 -9.65 -22.01 -5.42
N PRO A 366 -10.21 -20.99 -6.11
CA PRO A 366 -10.35 -21.00 -7.56
C PRO A 366 -9.00 -21.12 -8.29
N ASN A 367 -9.03 -21.68 -9.48
CA ASN A 367 -7.86 -21.72 -10.36
C ASN A 367 -7.57 -20.35 -11.01
N THR A 368 -6.46 -20.24 -11.70
CA THR A 368 -6.04 -18.97 -12.31
C THR A 368 -7.08 -18.34 -13.25
N PRO A 369 -7.69 -19.08 -14.21
CA PRO A 369 -8.74 -18.50 -15.05
C PRO A 369 -9.96 -18.01 -14.28
N GLU A 370 -10.38 -18.74 -13.26
CA GLU A 370 -11.50 -18.36 -12.39
C GLU A 370 -11.16 -17.11 -11.55
N LEU A 371 -9.96 -17.06 -10.95
CA LEU A 371 -9.46 -15.90 -10.22
C LEU A 371 -9.44 -14.65 -11.10
N MET A 372 -8.94 -14.78 -12.34
CA MET A 372 -8.90 -13.68 -13.30
C MET A 372 -10.30 -13.19 -13.67
N ALA A 373 -11.23 -14.12 -13.93
CA ALA A 373 -12.60 -13.80 -14.30
C ALA A 373 -13.34 -13.04 -13.19
N VAL A 374 -13.26 -13.53 -11.96
CA VAL A 374 -13.92 -12.92 -10.80
C VAL A 374 -13.29 -11.56 -10.46
N ALA A 375 -11.98 -11.48 -10.42
CA ALA A 375 -11.27 -10.22 -10.16
C ALA A 375 -11.58 -9.15 -11.21
N LYS A 376 -11.69 -9.52 -12.48
CA LYS A 376 -12.12 -8.61 -13.55
C LYS A 376 -13.51 -8.04 -13.29
N TYR A 377 -14.46 -8.89 -12.94
CA TYR A 377 -15.84 -8.47 -12.64
C TYR A 377 -15.88 -7.50 -11.48
N TRP A 378 -15.19 -7.81 -10.39
CA TRP A 378 -15.17 -6.92 -9.21
C TRP A 378 -14.43 -5.61 -9.46
N PHE A 379 -13.42 -5.62 -10.32
CA PHE A 379 -12.80 -4.37 -10.76
C PHE A 379 -13.78 -3.50 -11.56
N GLU A 380 -14.49 -4.09 -12.50
CA GLU A 380 -15.47 -3.38 -13.33
C GLU A 380 -16.68 -2.87 -12.52
N GLN A 381 -17.12 -3.62 -11.50
CA GLN A 381 -18.28 -3.27 -10.68
C GLN A 381 -17.93 -2.33 -9.52
N HIS A 382 -16.79 -2.50 -8.90
CA HIS A 382 -16.46 -1.86 -7.61
C HIS A 382 -15.11 -1.16 -7.60
N GLY A 383 -14.31 -1.28 -8.63
CA GLY A 383 -12.92 -0.82 -8.63
C GLY A 383 -12.01 -1.64 -7.72
N ALA A 384 -12.42 -2.83 -7.32
CA ALA A 384 -11.64 -3.70 -6.45
C ALA A 384 -10.38 -4.23 -7.17
N VAL A 385 -9.23 -4.14 -6.50
CA VAL A 385 -7.95 -4.63 -7.03
C VAL A 385 -7.32 -5.61 -6.05
N PRO A 386 -6.79 -6.76 -6.51
CA PRO A 386 -6.01 -7.63 -5.64
C PRO A 386 -4.76 -6.88 -5.17
N ALA A 387 -4.47 -6.97 -3.86
CA ALA A 387 -3.47 -6.12 -3.23
C ALA A 387 -2.47 -6.85 -2.35
N ALA A 388 -2.89 -7.90 -1.62
CA ALA A 388 -2.04 -8.66 -0.73
C ALA A 388 -2.32 -10.16 -0.84
N MET A 389 -1.28 -11.00 -0.74
CA MET A 389 -1.38 -12.44 -0.97
C MET A 389 -0.42 -13.23 -0.09
N SER A 390 -0.92 -14.34 0.45
CA SER A 390 -0.16 -15.48 0.97
C SER A 390 -0.61 -16.77 0.26
N HIS A 391 -0.20 -17.96 0.74
CA HIS A 391 -0.66 -19.22 0.14
C HIS A 391 -2.17 -19.44 0.28
N ASP A 392 -2.78 -18.95 1.34
CA ASP A 392 -4.18 -19.21 1.69
C ASP A 392 -5.01 -17.93 1.91
N GLU A 393 -4.38 -16.76 1.80
CA GLU A 393 -5.05 -15.48 2.00
C GLU A 393 -4.92 -14.58 0.76
N LEU A 394 -5.98 -13.84 0.47
CA LEU A 394 -6.03 -12.84 -0.60
C LEU A 394 -6.82 -11.65 -0.12
N GLU A 395 -6.27 -10.47 -0.30
CA GLU A 395 -6.97 -9.22 0.04
C GLU A 395 -7.10 -8.32 -1.19
N PHE A 396 -8.29 -7.74 -1.32
CA PHE A 396 -8.59 -6.72 -2.33
C PHE A 396 -8.69 -5.36 -1.67
N LEU A 397 -8.30 -4.32 -2.40
CA LEU A 397 -8.47 -2.93 -2.00
C LEU A 397 -9.49 -2.25 -2.92
N LEU A 398 -10.44 -1.53 -2.34
CA LEU A 398 -11.46 -0.77 -3.05
C LEU A 398 -11.27 0.73 -2.85
N PRO A 399 -11.61 1.57 -3.85
CA PRO A 399 -11.55 3.03 -3.71
C PRO A 399 -12.61 3.57 -2.74
N ALA A 400 -13.72 2.86 -2.56
CA ALA A 400 -14.81 3.20 -1.66
C ALA A 400 -15.59 1.94 -1.25
N PRO A 401 -16.27 1.94 -0.10
CA PRO A 401 -17.16 0.84 0.27
C PRO A 401 -18.26 0.59 -0.76
N VAL A 402 -18.73 -0.64 -0.83
CA VAL A 402 -19.88 -1.01 -1.68
C VAL A 402 -21.12 -0.28 -1.20
N PRO A 403 -21.91 0.35 -2.09
CA PRO A 403 -23.19 0.94 -1.72
C PRO A 403 -24.13 -0.06 -1.03
N GLU A 404 -24.89 0.39 -0.06
CA GLU A 404 -25.78 -0.46 0.76
C GLU A 404 -26.71 -1.34 -0.11
N GLU A 405 -27.29 -0.77 -1.15
CA GLU A 405 -28.20 -1.45 -2.07
C GLU A 405 -27.55 -2.57 -2.90
N LYS A 406 -26.20 -2.60 -2.98
CA LYS A 406 -25.43 -3.63 -3.70
C LYS A 406 -24.70 -4.59 -2.75
N ALA A 407 -24.68 -4.30 -1.47
CA ALA A 407 -23.85 -5.02 -0.51
C ALA A 407 -24.23 -6.49 -0.34
N MET A 408 -25.53 -6.81 -0.32
CA MET A 408 -25.99 -8.20 -0.20
C MET A 408 -25.61 -9.04 -1.42
N ASP A 409 -25.81 -8.52 -2.63
CA ASP A 409 -25.44 -9.22 -3.86
C ASP A 409 -23.91 -9.45 -3.92
N ALA A 410 -23.13 -8.44 -3.55
CA ALA A 410 -21.67 -8.57 -3.47
C ALA A 410 -21.25 -9.62 -2.44
N ALA A 411 -21.89 -9.65 -1.28
CA ALA A 411 -21.59 -10.62 -0.23
C ALA A 411 -21.90 -12.07 -0.67
N VAL A 412 -22.97 -12.28 -1.41
CA VAL A 412 -23.29 -13.59 -2.02
C VAL A 412 -22.20 -14.01 -3.00
N GLU A 413 -21.70 -13.09 -3.82
CA GLU A 413 -20.59 -13.36 -4.74
C GLU A 413 -19.30 -13.73 -3.99
N LEU A 414 -18.97 -13.01 -2.91
CA LEU A 414 -17.82 -13.32 -2.07
C LEU A 414 -17.94 -14.70 -1.43
N TYR A 415 -19.12 -15.05 -0.95
CA TYR A 415 -19.40 -16.38 -0.40
C TYR A 415 -19.24 -17.49 -1.46
N GLY A 416 -19.75 -17.27 -2.66
CA GLY A 416 -19.54 -18.20 -3.77
C GLY A 416 -18.07 -18.40 -4.11
N PHE A 417 -17.32 -17.32 -4.14
CA PHE A 417 -15.88 -17.32 -4.46
C PHE A 417 -15.01 -17.95 -3.36
N CYS A 418 -15.32 -17.68 -2.11
CA CYS A 418 -14.58 -18.17 -0.94
C CYS A 418 -15.56 -18.57 0.18
N PRO A 419 -16.06 -19.80 0.18
CA PRO A 419 -17.04 -20.24 1.17
C PRO A 419 -16.53 -20.17 2.61
N ASP A 420 -15.24 -20.36 2.81
CA ASP A 420 -14.62 -20.42 4.14
C ASP A 420 -14.73 -19.11 4.92
N VAL A 421 -14.95 -17.97 4.25
CA VAL A 421 -15.19 -16.68 4.94
C VAL A 421 -16.47 -16.69 5.78
N ILE A 422 -17.41 -17.59 5.49
CA ILE A 422 -18.64 -17.84 6.26
C ILE A 422 -18.55 -19.17 6.98
N ASP A 423 -18.26 -20.26 6.26
CA ASP A 423 -18.38 -21.64 6.75
C ASP A 423 -17.35 -21.96 7.85
N GLN A 424 -16.18 -21.30 7.82
CA GLN A 424 -15.13 -21.42 8.85
C GLN A 424 -15.14 -20.22 9.83
N GLY A 425 -16.13 -19.35 9.73
CA GLY A 425 -16.33 -18.24 10.64
C GLY A 425 -17.03 -18.64 11.94
N PRO A 426 -17.44 -17.64 12.77
CA PRO A 426 -18.28 -17.90 13.94
C PRO A 426 -19.57 -18.66 13.57
N GLU A 427 -20.11 -19.43 14.52
CA GLU A 427 -21.33 -20.25 14.32
C GLU A 427 -22.54 -19.43 13.81
N ASP A 428 -22.56 -18.15 14.13
CA ASP A 428 -23.60 -17.19 13.71
C ASP A 428 -23.23 -16.36 12.48
N ALA A 429 -22.12 -16.70 11.77
CA ALA A 429 -21.70 -16.01 10.56
C ALA A 429 -22.74 -16.18 9.44
N THR A 430 -23.15 -15.07 8.84
CA THR A 430 -24.11 -15.05 7.73
C THR A 430 -23.59 -14.19 6.57
N VAL A 431 -24.16 -14.38 5.40
CA VAL A 431 -23.89 -13.52 4.24
C VAL A 431 -24.33 -12.07 4.54
N GLY A 432 -25.43 -11.89 5.29
CA GLY A 432 -25.89 -10.58 5.71
C GLY A 432 -24.90 -9.85 6.60
N ALA A 433 -24.25 -10.54 7.55
CA ALA A 433 -23.18 -9.98 8.35
C ALA A 433 -21.98 -9.57 7.47
N LEU A 434 -21.62 -10.39 6.49
CA LEU A 434 -20.58 -10.05 5.50
C LEU A 434 -20.99 -8.81 4.67
N ALA A 435 -22.24 -8.73 4.23
CA ALA A 435 -22.75 -7.54 3.52
C ALA A 435 -22.62 -6.27 4.37
N ASP A 436 -22.88 -6.37 5.67
CA ASP A 436 -22.69 -5.26 6.61
C ASP A 436 -21.22 -4.86 6.76
N VAL A 437 -20.28 -5.81 6.67
CA VAL A 437 -18.83 -5.51 6.55
C VAL A 437 -18.55 -4.76 5.25
N LEU A 438 -19.04 -5.25 4.11
CA LEU A 438 -18.71 -4.69 2.79
C LEU A 438 -19.18 -3.24 2.60
N ARG A 439 -20.35 -2.88 3.14
CA ARG A 439 -20.86 -1.50 3.04
C ARG A 439 -20.09 -0.47 3.85
N GLN A 440 -19.20 -0.91 4.73
CA GLN A 440 -18.37 -0.07 5.58
C GLN A 440 -16.88 -0.14 5.23
N SER A 441 -16.47 -1.11 4.41
CA SER A 441 -15.07 -1.53 4.27
C SER A 441 -14.48 -1.19 2.91
N THR A 442 -13.19 -0.89 2.90
CA THR A 442 -12.40 -0.71 1.68
C THR A 442 -11.42 -1.86 1.43
N VAL A 443 -11.35 -2.82 2.34
CA VAL A 443 -10.56 -4.04 2.20
C VAL A 443 -11.48 -5.25 2.26
N TRP A 444 -11.35 -6.13 1.26
CA TRP A 444 -11.98 -7.43 1.26
C TRP A 444 -10.93 -8.49 1.58
N TYR A 445 -11.23 -9.35 2.56
CA TYR A 445 -10.35 -10.40 3.04
C TYR A 445 -10.91 -11.78 2.69
N PHE A 446 -10.08 -12.64 2.12
CA PHE A 446 -10.38 -14.02 1.78
C PHE A 446 -9.36 -14.96 2.40
N TRP A 447 -9.84 -16.06 2.88
CA TRP A 447 -9.03 -17.13 3.42
C TRP A 447 -9.67 -18.49 3.07
N TRP A 448 -8.85 -19.43 2.60
CA TRP A 448 -9.24 -20.79 2.27
C TRP A 448 -8.54 -21.77 3.20
N ASP A 449 -9.32 -22.80 3.71
CA ASP A 449 -8.80 -23.85 4.56
C ASP A 449 -8.18 -25.00 3.72
#